data_2b83c76aa68c636bb4f33c5ae64894f3
#
_entry.id   2b83c76aa68c636bb4f33c5ae64894f3
#
_cell.length_a   1.000
_cell.length_b   1.000
_cell.length_c   1.000
_cell.angle_alpha   90.00
_cell.angle_beta   90.00
_cell.angle_gamma   90.00
#
_symmetry.space_group_name_H-M   'P 1'
#
loop_
_entity.id
_entity.type
_entity.pdbx_description
1 polymer ?
#
loop_
_entity_poly.entity_id
_entity_poly.type
_entity_poly.pdbx_seq_one_letter_code
_entity_poly.pdbx_strand_id
1 'polypeptide(L)'
;MLKVLDHPLITHKLAIMRDKDTSTKDFRQNLDEIAGLMAYEITRYFPTKKIEVETPMGPCTTKALSKDIVLVPILRAGLGMVSGILDLVPTAKVAHIGLYRDEETLEPHEYFEIGRAHV
;
A
#
# COMPACT_ATOMS: atom_id res chain seq x y z
N MET A 1 13.20 7.03 9.35
CA MET A 1 12.51 7.05 10.65
C MET A 1 11.42 5.99 10.70
N LEU A 2 11.36 5.22 11.77
CA LEU A 2 10.29 4.25 11.97
C LEU A 2 9.07 4.94 12.56
N LYS A 3 7.90 4.69 11.96
CA LYS A 3 6.63 5.15 12.51
C LYS A 3 5.72 3.95 12.73
N VAL A 4 5.28 3.77 13.97
CA VAL A 4 4.34 2.72 14.32
C VAL A 4 2.95 3.34 14.37
N LEU A 5 2.00 2.74 13.63
CA LEU A 5 0.62 3.22 13.61
C LEU A 5 -0.14 2.60 14.78
N ASP A 6 -0.49 3.44 15.74
CA ASP A 6 -1.26 3.02 16.91
C ASP A 6 -2.69 3.53 16.74
N HIS A 7 -3.50 2.73 16.06
CA HIS A 7 -4.88 3.07 15.75
C HIS A 7 -5.81 1.92 16.15
N PRO A 8 -6.88 2.19 16.90
CA PRO A 8 -7.78 1.12 17.39
C PRO A 8 -8.34 0.23 16.29
N LEU A 9 -8.68 0.79 15.13
CA LEU A 9 -9.23 0.01 14.04
C LEU A 9 -8.18 -0.94 13.43
N ILE A 10 -6.95 -0.47 13.29
CA ILE A 10 -5.85 -1.32 12.80
C ILE A 10 -5.56 -2.42 13.81
N THR A 11 -5.52 -2.08 15.09
CA THR A 11 -5.29 -3.05 16.16
C THR A 11 -6.38 -4.12 16.17
N HIS A 12 -7.62 -3.73 15.99
CA HIS A 12 -8.76 -4.65 15.92
C HIS A 12 -8.62 -5.64 14.76
N LYS A 13 -8.31 -5.12 13.56
CA LYS A 13 -8.13 -5.96 12.36
C LYS A 13 -6.91 -6.87 12.49
N LEU A 14 -5.85 -6.37 13.10
CA LEU A 14 -4.64 -7.17 13.33
C LEU A 14 -4.91 -8.33 14.31
N ALA A 15 -5.76 -8.10 15.30
CA ALA A 15 -6.16 -9.17 16.23
C ALA A 15 -6.87 -10.32 15.49
N ILE A 16 -7.73 -9.97 14.53
CA ILE A 16 -8.39 -10.98 13.69
C ILE A 16 -7.35 -11.78 12.89
N MET A 17 -6.37 -11.09 12.29
CA MET A 17 -5.31 -11.76 11.52
C MET A 17 -4.43 -12.67 12.37
N ARG A 18 -4.22 -12.33 13.64
CA ARG A 18 -3.38 -13.12 14.55
C ARG A 18 -4.06 -14.36 15.09
N ASP A 19 -5.37 -14.41 15.05
CA ASP A 19 -6.10 -15.56 15.56
C ASP A 19 -5.88 -16.78 14.66
N LYS A 20 -5.45 -17.89 15.24
CA LYS A 20 -5.14 -19.12 14.50
C LYS A 20 -6.35 -19.71 13.78
N ASP A 21 -7.55 -19.39 14.25
CA ASP A 21 -8.81 -19.93 13.70
C ASP A 21 -9.40 -19.05 12.59
N THR A 22 -8.75 -17.92 12.28
CA THR A 22 -9.21 -17.04 11.22
C THR A 22 -9.06 -17.71 9.85
N SER A 23 -10.15 -17.66 9.05
CA SER A 23 -10.13 -18.23 7.70
C SER A 23 -9.18 -17.48 6.79
N THR A 24 -8.75 -18.13 5.71
CA THR A 24 -7.91 -17.50 4.69
C THR A 24 -8.59 -16.26 4.09
N LYS A 25 -9.91 -16.36 3.87
CA LYS A 25 -10.70 -15.25 3.34
C LYS A 25 -10.66 -14.05 4.28
N ASP A 26 -10.93 -14.27 5.56
CA ASP A 26 -10.95 -13.19 6.54
C ASP A 26 -9.56 -12.61 6.77
N PHE A 27 -8.53 -13.43 6.74
CA PHE A 27 -7.15 -12.98 6.82
C PHE A 27 -6.82 -12.03 5.67
N ARG A 28 -7.12 -12.42 4.44
CA ARG A 28 -6.86 -11.59 3.25
C ARG A 28 -7.65 -10.30 3.28
N GLN A 29 -8.91 -10.35 3.66
CA GLN A 29 -9.75 -9.16 3.72
C GLN A 29 -9.21 -8.16 4.73
N ASN A 30 -8.84 -8.62 5.93
CA ASN A 30 -8.29 -7.73 6.95
C ASN A 30 -6.92 -7.19 6.55
N LEU A 31 -6.09 -7.98 5.87
CA LEU A 31 -4.81 -7.51 5.36
C LEU A 31 -5.01 -6.38 4.34
N ASP A 32 -5.94 -6.54 3.40
CA ASP A 32 -6.27 -5.50 2.43
C ASP A 32 -6.73 -4.22 3.12
N GLU A 33 -7.59 -4.35 4.09
CA GLU A 33 -8.12 -3.19 4.82
C GLU A 33 -7.04 -2.46 5.61
N ILE A 34 -6.16 -3.21 6.28
CA ILE A 34 -5.02 -2.62 6.98
C ILE A 34 -4.09 -1.91 6.01
N ALA A 35 -3.81 -2.53 4.86
CA ALA A 35 -2.93 -1.93 3.86
C ALA A 35 -3.49 -0.59 3.37
N GLY A 36 -4.79 -0.51 3.11
CA GLY A 36 -5.44 0.75 2.73
C GLY A 36 -5.36 1.81 3.83
N LEU A 37 -5.59 1.42 5.09
CA LEU A 37 -5.49 2.35 6.21
C LEU A 37 -4.07 2.85 6.40
N MET A 38 -3.07 1.98 6.23
CA MET A 38 -1.67 2.38 6.29
C MET A 38 -1.33 3.35 5.17
N ALA A 39 -1.79 3.09 3.96
CA ALA A 39 -1.56 3.97 2.82
C ALA A 39 -2.15 5.36 3.06
N TYR A 40 -3.31 5.44 3.67
CA TYR A 40 -3.93 6.70 4.04
C TYR A 40 -3.02 7.52 4.96
N GLU A 41 -2.46 6.90 5.99
CA GLU A 41 -1.54 7.57 6.92
C GLU A 41 -0.20 7.90 6.27
N ILE A 42 0.37 6.98 5.49
CA ILE A 42 1.66 7.19 4.83
C ILE A 42 1.60 8.38 3.89
N THR A 43 0.50 8.56 3.19
CA THR A 43 0.36 9.64 2.20
C THR A 43 0.00 10.99 2.80
N ARG A 44 -0.16 11.10 4.11
CA ARG A 44 -0.61 12.32 4.79
C ARG A 44 0.18 13.56 4.39
N TYR A 45 1.48 13.44 4.23
CA TYR A 45 2.36 14.57 3.94
C TYR A 45 2.91 14.55 2.51
N PHE A 46 2.28 13.78 1.62
CA PHE A 46 2.71 13.79 0.22
C PHE A 46 2.43 15.15 -0.41
N PRO A 47 3.34 15.63 -1.28
CA PRO A 47 3.18 16.96 -1.88
C PRO A 47 1.99 17.01 -2.82
N THR A 48 1.33 18.17 -2.83
CA THR A 48 0.21 18.43 -3.73
C THR A 48 0.54 19.62 -4.62
N LYS A 49 -0.21 19.75 -5.72
CA LYS A 49 -0.12 20.89 -6.64
C LYS A 49 -1.50 21.47 -6.85
N LYS A 50 -1.54 22.77 -7.18
CA LYS A 50 -2.78 23.42 -7.56
C LYS A 50 -3.20 22.97 -8.95
N ILE A 51 -4.47 22.70 -9.13
CA ILE A 51 -5.08 22.39 -10.43
C ILE A 51 -6.36 23.16 -10.61
N GLU A 52 -6.71 23.42 -11.86
CA GLU A 52 -8.00 24.02 -12.23
C GLU A 52 -8.94 22.92 -12.70
N VAL A 53 -10.16 22.92 -12.14
CA VAL A 53 -11.18 21.98 -12.56
C VAL A 53 -12.47 22.74 -12.87
N GLU A 54 -13.26 22.21 -13.80
CA GLU A 54 -14.60 22.72 -14.08
C GLU A 54 -15.60 21.97 -13.20
N THR A 55 -16.36 22.71 -12.42
CA THR A 55 -17.44 22.13 -11.62
C THR A 55 -18.78 22.53 -12.24
N PRO A 56 -19.89 21.88 -11.86
CA PRO A 56 -21.21 22.31 -12.31
C PRO A 56 -21.53 23.78 -11.96
N MET A 57 -20.84 24.34 -10.98
CA MET A 57 -21.04 25.74 -10.56
C MET A 57 -20.01 26.68 -11.16
N GLY A 58 -19.10 26.20 -12.02
CA GLY A 58 -18.06 27.00 -12.67
C GLY A 58 -16.65 26.50 -12.35
N PRO A 59 -15.63 27.26 -12.79
CA PRO A 59 -14.23 26.88 -12.55
C PRO A 59 -13.88 26.94 -11.06
N CYS A 60 -13.00 26.03 -10.65
CA CYS A 60 -12.53 25.92 -9.28
C CYS A 60 -11.04 25.59 -9.24
N THR A 61 -10.28 26.31 -8.40
CA THR A 61 -8.89 25.97 -8.12
C THR A 61 -8.86 25.05 -6.90
N THR A 62 -8.26 23.88 -7.06
CA THR A 62 -8.14 22.90 -5.98
C THR A 62 -6.76 22.29 -5.96
N LYS A 63 -6.59 21.19 -5.26
CA LYS A 63 -5.28 20.52 -5.13
C LYS A 63 -5.39 19.05 -5.52
N ALA A 64 -4.32 18.54 -6.10
CA ALA A 64 -4.16 17.12 -6.38
C ALA A 64 -2.75 16.69 -6.01
N LEU A 65 -2.52 15.38 -5.91
CA LEU A 65 -1.16 14.87 -5.68
C LEU A 65 -0.24 15.35 -6.80
N SER A 66 0.94 15.83 -6.44
CA SER A 66 1.89 16.37 -7.41
C SER A 66 2.69 15.29 -8.13
N LYS A 67 2.77 14.10 -7.57
CA LYS A 67 3.56 12.99 -8.12
C LYS A 67 2.78 11.69 -8.05
N ASP A 68 3.13 10.76 -8.94
CA ASP A 68 2.56 9.42 -8.92
C ASP A 68 3.03 8.63 -7.71
N ILE A 69 2.17 7.76 -7.22
CA ILE A 69 2.51 6.83 -6.16
C ILE A 69 3.00 5.55 -6.81
N VAL A 70 4.11 5.02 -6.31
CA VAL A 70 4.67 3.74 -6.77
C VAL A 70 4.68 2.76 -5.61
N LEU A 71 4.12 1.58 -5.84
CA LEU A 71 4.12 0.48 -4.89
C LEU A 71 5.22 -0.49 -5.25
N VAL A 72 6.02 -0.88 -4.27
CA VAL A 72 7.14 -1.80 -4.50
C VAL A 72 7.02 -2.97 -3.52
N PRO A 73 6.17 -3.97 -3.84
CA PRO A 73 6.07 -5.15 -2.99
C PRO A 73 7.31 -6.02 -3.12
N ILE A 74 7.76 -6.54 -1.99
CA ILE A 74 8.79 -7.56 -1.97
C ILE A 74 8.10 -8.90 -2.20
N LEU A 75 8.43 -9.54 -3.32
CA LEU A 75 7.80 -10.80 -3.69
C LEU A 75 8.28 -11.93 -2.75
N ARG A 76 7.41 -12.82 -2.34
CA ARG A 76 6.00 -12.81 -2.72
C ARG A 76 5.11 -12.29 -1.59
N ALA A 77 5.65 -12.22 -0.37
CA ALA A 77 4.87 -11.85 0.81
C ALA A 77 4.21 -10.47 0.69
N GLY A 78 4.92 -9.51 0.09
CA GLY A 78 4.42 -8.15 -0.06
C GLY A 78 3.21 -8.02 -0.99
N LEU A 79 2.97 -9.02 -1.86
CA LEU A 79 1.84 -8.98 -2.78
C LEU A 79 0.48 -8.92 -2.08
N GLY A 80 0.39 -9.49 -0.87
CA GLY A 80 -0.87 -9.49 -0.12
C GLY A 80 -1.38 -8.11 0.25
N MET A 81 -0.52 -7.09 0.25
CA MET A 81 -0.91 -5.72 0.60
C MET A 81 -1.23 -4.84 -0.60
N VAL A 82 -0.90 -5.28 -1.81
CA VAL A 82 -1.00 -4.42 -3.00
C VAL A 82 -2.44 -4.09 -3.35
N SER A 83 -3.33 -5.07 -3.31
CA SER A 83 -4.72 -4.85 -3.72
C SER A 83 -5.44 -3.85 -2.81
N GLY A 84 -5.19 -3.90 -1.51
CA GLY A 84 -5.79 -2.95 -0.56
C GLY A 84 -5.36 -1.51 -0.83
N ILE A 85 -4.09 -1.32 -1.19
CA ILE A 85 -3.57 0.01 -1.52
C ILE A 85 -4.10 0.46 -2.89
N LEU A 86 -4.16 -0.44 -3.88
CA LEU A 86 -4.69 -0.12 -5.19
C LEU A 86 -6.18 0.23 -5.16
N ASP A 87 -6.95 -0.35 -4.24
CA ASP A 87 -8.35 0.03 -4.05
C ASP A 87 -8.47 1.50 -3.63
N LEU A 88 -7.52 1.98 -2.86
CA LEU A 88 -7.50 3.37 -2.41
C LEU A 88 -6.86 4.31 -3.45
N VAL A 89 -5.83 3.85 -4.14
CA VAL A 89 -5.09 4.62 -5.14
C VAL A 89 -5.00 3.81 -6.43
N PRO A 90 -6.08 3.76 -7.23
CA PRO A 90 -6.13 2.90 -8.43
C PRO A 90 -5.10 3.25 -9.50
N THR A 91 -4.60 4.48 -9.48
CA THR A 91 -3.61 4.95 -10.46
C THR A 91 -2.17 4.68 -10.04
N ALA A 92 -1.94 4.07 -8.90
CA ALA A 92 -0.59 3.77 -8.44
C ALA A 92 0.12 2.82 -9.41
N LYS A 93 1.41 3.07 -9.59
CA LYS A 93 2.29 2.21 -10.40
C LYS A 93 2.86 1.12 -9.50
N VAL A 94 3.19 -0.02 -10.08
CA VAL A 94 3.72 -1.15 -9.31
C VAL A 94 5.06 -1.58 -9.89
N ALA A 95 6.07 -1.64 -9.04
CA ALA A 95 7.36 -2.26 -9.33
C ALA A 95 7.52 -3.47 -8.40
N HIS A 96 8.21 -4.50 -8.84
CA HIS A 96 8.37 -5.72 -8.06
C HIS A 96 9.82 -6.01 -7.77
N ILE A 97 10.11 -6.42 -6.54
CA ILE A 97 11.43 -6.92 -6.14
C ILE A 97 11.25 -8.31 -5.57
N GLY A 98 11.96 -9.29 -6.15
CA GLY A 98 11.94 -10.65 -5.64
C GLY A 98 13.12 -10.89 -4.71
N LEU A 99 12.83 -11.30 -3.48
CA LEU A 99 13.83 -11.62 -2.48
C LEU A 99 13.50 -12.97 -1.85
N TYR A 100 14.54 -13.72 -1.51
CA TYR A 100 14.40 -14.91 -0.67
C TYR A 100 15.48 -14.86 0.41
N ARG A 101 15.21 -15.56 1.50
CA ARG A 101 16.18 -15.68 2.59
C ARG A 101 16.88 -17.00 2.47
N ASP A 102 18.21 -16.97 2.59
CA ASP A 102 18.99 -18.19 2.64
C ASP A 102 18.61 -19.01 3.87
N GLU A 103 18.36 -20.31 3.68
CA GLU A 103 17.88 -21.19 4.75
C GLU A 103 18.93 -21.39 5.86
N GLU A 104 20.21 -21.32 5.53
CA GLU A 104 21.28 -21.51 6.49
C GLU A 104 21.74 -20.23 7.15
N THR A 105 21.96 -19.17 6.35
CA THR A 105 22.52 -17.90 6.84
C THR A 105 21.46 -16.87 7.17
N LEU A 106 20.22 -17.04 6.68
CA LEU A 106 19.11 -16.11 6.80
C LEU A 106 19.38 -14.76 6.11
N GLU A 107 20.35 -14.72 5.20
CA GLU A 107 20.65 -13.52 4.43
C GLU A 107 19.65 -13.36 3.28
N PRO A 108 19.21 -12.13 2.99
CA PRO A 108 18.30 -11.88 1.85
C PRO A 108 19.05 -11.95 0.53
N HIS A 109 18.40 -12.48 -0.49
CA HIS A 109 18.90 -12.53 -1.86
C HIS A 109 17.86 -12.02 -2.81
N GLU A 110 18.24 -11.06 -3.68
CA GLU A 110 17.38 -10.60 -4.75
C GLU A 110 17.40 -11.59 -5.90
N TYR A 111 16.24 -12.00 -6.37
CA TYR A 111 16.14 -12.91 -7.53
C TYR A 111 15.29 -12.32 -8.66
N PHE A 112 14.65 -11.17 -8.43
CA PHE A 112 13.71 -10.63 -9.41
C PHE A 112 13.46 -9.15 -9.15
N GLU A 113 13.58 -8.35 -10.21
CA GLU A 113 13.25 -6.93 -10.14
C GLU A 113 12.62 -6.50 -11.46
N ILE A 114 11.37 -6.02 -11.40
CA ILE A 114 10.68 -5.44 -12.55
C ILE A 114 9.97 -4.17 -12.11
N GLY A 115 10.29 -3.07 -12.80
CA GLY A 115 9.59 -1.82 -12.65
C GLY A 115 8.53 -1.66 -13.74
N ARG A 116 7.32 -1.24 -13.33
CA ARG A 116 6.25 -0.87 -14.26
C ARG A 116 5.99 0.61 -14.12
N ALA A 117 6.42 1.35 -15.12
CA ALA A 117 6.25 2.80 -15.08
C ALA A 117 4.79 3.21 -15.32
N HIS A 118 4.05 2.40 -16.06
CA HIS A 118 2.68 2.72 -16.40
C HIS A 118 2.00 1.48 -16.98
N VAL A 119 0.78 1.60 -17.21
CA VAL A 119 -0.01 0.58 -17.89
C VAL A 119 -0.49 1.14 -19.23
#